data_6dec1281f995d9c47372e7c9c3a4c06a
#
_entry.id   6dec1281f995d9c47372e7c9c3a4c06a
#
_cell.length_a   1.000
_cell.length_b   1.000
_cell.length_c   1.000
_cell.angle_alpha   90.00
_cell.angle_beta   90.00
_cell.angle_gamma   90.00
#
_symmetry.space_group_name_H-M   'P 1'
#
loop_
_entity.id
_entity.type
_entity.pdbx_description
1 polymer ?
#
loop_
_entity_poly.entity_id
_entity_poly.type
_entity_poly.pdbx_seq_one_letter_code
_entity_poly.pdbx_strand_id
1 'polypeptide(L)'
;MLRFAVPALLLCISLIASAEPLRLAGDDWCPYICPDNPDKPGYLLEALTRILNQPPAFEPLPWPRALQMAREGLVDGVVGAYPEESESLAIGQEPIGWVTMRFYTRADSQWHYQGPASLDDQSIGLAQGYSYGAQLDAWRDSHLDDHEQVQVLSGERVLERNIQKLLLGRISVLLEDSQIVEHYLHRHRLSGQVRAAGQLADKRPMYVALNPRLESVKERLAELDDGLREFRRNEQWKPLMQGYGVAVE
;
A
#
# COMPACT_ATOMS: atom_id res chain seq x y z
N MET A 1 -73.29 0.68 26.63
CA MET A 1 -72.46 0.61 25.40
C MET A 1 -71.05 1.00 25.79
N LEU A 2 -70.20 0.01 26.01
CA LEU A 2 -68.79 0.21 26.45
C LEU A 2 -67.89 0.18 25.19
N ARG A 3 -67.23 1.32 24.87
CA ARG A 3 -66.29 1.41 23.73
C ARG A 3 -64.90 1.06 24.25
N PHE A 4 -64.37 -0.08 23.84
CA PHE A 4 -62.99 -0.43 24.06
C PHE A 4 -62.11 0.29 23.01
N ALA A 5 -61.25 1.20 23.46
CA ALA A 5 -60.21 1.79 22.66
C ALA A 5 -59.01 0.84 22.65
N VAL A 6 -58.65 0.31 21.48
CA VAL A 6 -57.44 -0.50 21.26
C VAL A 6 -56.27 0.48 21.02
N PRO A 7 -55.21 0.50 21.82
CA PRO A 7 -54.04 1.32 21.53
C PRO A 7 -53.31 0.72 20.33
N ALA A 8 -53.12 1.51 19.28
CA ALA A 8 -52.25 1.17 18.14
C ALA A 8 -50.79 1.28 18.61
N LEU A 9 -50.13 0.14 18.73
CA LEU A 9 -48.69 0.06 19.02
C LEU A 9 -47.92 0.39 17.72
N LEU A 10 -47.40 1.62 17.60
CA LEU A 10 -46.49 2.01 16.51
C LEU A 10 -45.15 1.30 16.72
N LEU A 11 -44.93 0.26 15.92
CA LEU A 11 -43.62 -0.43 15.82
C LEU A 11 -42.68 0.46 15.02
N CYS A 12 -41.82 1.25 15.67
CA CYS A 12 -40.71 1.94 15.05
C CYS A 12 -39.67 0.90 14.57
N ILE A 13 -39.77 0.49 13.33
CA ILE A 13 -38.69 -0.29 12.64
C ILE A 13 -37.56 0.70 12.38
N SER A 14 -36.54 0.70 13.23
CA SER A 14 -35.30 1.38 12.95
C SER A 14 -34.65 0.67 11.76
N LEU A 15 -34.73 1.28 10.59
CA LEU A 15 -33.87 0.88 9.43
C LEU A 15 -32.43 1.15 9.85
N ILE A 16 -31.71 0.10 10.20
CA ILE A 16 -30.26 0.14 10.30
C ILE A 16 -29.78 0.35 8.87
N ALA A 17 -29.53 1.59 8.48
CA ALA A 17 -28.84 1.90 7.24
C ALA A 17 -27.43 1.31 7.39
N SER A 18 -27.17 0.17 6.75
CA SER A 18 -25.81 -0.32 6.56
C SER A 18 -25.07 0.73 5.72
N ALA A 19 -24.04 1.34 6.28
CA ALA A 19 -23.20 2.24 5.50
C ALA A 19 -22.61 1.48 4.31
N GLU A 20 -22.61 2.08 3.13
CA GLU A 20 -21.98 1.47 1.98
C GLU A 20 -20.48 1.23 2.27
N PRO A 21 -19.92 0.08 1.81
CA PRO A 21 -18.52 -0.20 2.00
C PRO A 21 -17.66 0.85 1.31
N LEU A 22 -16.58 1.28 1.96
CA LEU A 22 -15.64 2.24 1.41
C LEU A 22 -14.98 1.63 0.16
N ARG A 23 -15.09 2.30 -0.98
CA ARG A 23 -14.51 1.86 -2.25
C ARG A 23 -13.08 2.35 -2.32
N LEU A 24 -12.12 1.44 -2.22
CA LEU A 24 -10.70 1.75 -2.21
C LEU A 24 -10.01 1.09 -3.39
N ALA A 25 -8.96 1.73 -3.89
CA ALA A 25 -8.10 1.17 -4.92
C ALA A 25 -6.63 1.16 -4.45
N GLY A 26 -5.80 0.37 -5.13
CA GLY A 26 -4.37 0.28 -4.89
C GLY A 26 -3.72 -0.76 -5.75
N ASP A 27 -2.39 -0.83 -5.66
CA ASP A 27 -1.58 -1.78 -6.42
C ASP A 27 -1.64 -3.19 -5.78
N ASP A 28 -1.28 -4.22 -6.56
CA ASP A 28 -0.93 -5.53 -6.02
C ASP A 28 0.40 -5.40 -5.25
N TRP A 29 0.30 -5.45 -3.95
CA TRP A 29 1.40 -5.12 -3.05
C TRP A 29 1.47 -6.12 -1.88
N CYS A 30 1.41 -7.41 -2.21
CA CYS A 30 1.41 -8.49 -1.21
C CYS A 30 2.76 -8.51 -0.43
N PRO A 31 2.77 -8.57 0.90
CA PRO A 31 1.69 -9.01 1.80
C PRO A 31 0.76 -7.91 2.33
N TYR A 32 0.97 -6.64 1.96
CA TYR A 32 0.11 -5.51 2.35
C TYR A 32 -1.30 -5.64 1.75
N ILE A 33 -1.36 -5.84 0.44
CA ILE A 33 -2.57 -5.97 -0.39
C ILE A 33 -2.32 -7.12 -1.36
N CYS A 34 -3.13 -8.20 -1.26
CA CYS A 34 -2.99 -9.41 -2.05
C CYS A 34 -4.31 -9.71 -2.79
N PRO A 35 -4.61 -9.00 -3.88
CA PRO A 35 -5.92 -9.07 -4.54
C PRO A 35 -6.24 -10.46 -5.11
N ASP A 36 -5.23 -11.22 -5.50
CA ASP A 36 -5.40 -12.56 -6.07
C ASP A 36 -5.67 -13.65 -5.01
N ASN A 37 -5.73 -13.30 -3.73
CA ASN A 37 -5.96 -14.25 -2.64
C ASN A 37 -7.15 -13.82 -1.78
N PRO A 38 -8.38 -14.24 -2.11
CA PRO A 38 -9.58 -13.88 -1.36
C PRO A 38 -9.56 -14.28 0.12
N ASP A 39 -8.89 -15.38 0.46
CA ASP A 39 -8.78 -15.88 1.84
C ASP A 39 -7.76 -15.09 2.66
N LYS A 40 -6.82 -14.45 1.99
CA LYS A 40 -5.78 -13.60 2.58
C LYS A 40 -5.57 -12.34 1.73
N PRO A 41 -6.49 -11.39 1.78
CA PRO A 41 -6.49 -10.23 0.87
C PRO A 41 -5.37 -9.22 1.13
N GLY A 42 -4.53 -9.46 2.11
CA GLY A 42 -3.46 -8.59 2.57
C GLY A 42 -3.75 -7.99 3.94
N TYR A 43 -2.70 -7.87 4.75
CA TYR A 43 -2.89 -7.51 6.15
C TYR A 43 -3.42 -6.07 6.35
N LEU A 44 -3.22 -5.15 5.39
CA LEU A 44 -3.83 -3.83 5.45
C LEU A 44 -5.34 -3.90 5.21
N LEU A 45 -5.79 -4.68 4.23
CA LEU A 45 -7.23 -4.85 3.96
C LEU A 45 -7.95 -5.60 5.08
N GLU A 46 -7.27 -6.59 5.70
CA GLU A 46 -7.82 -7.24 6.90
C GLU A 46 -7.89 -6.28 8.10
N ALA A 47 -6.89 -5.43 8.31
CA ALA A 47 -6.92 -4.41 9.35
C ALA A 47 -8.08 -3.43 9.12
N LEU A 48 -8.23 -2.93 7.90
CA LEU A 48 -9.36 -2.05 7.54
C LEU A 48 -10.71 -2.74 7.75
N THR A 49 -10.83 -4.02 7.38
CA THR A 49 -12.04 -4.81 7.62
C THR A 49 -12.43 -4.85 9.09
N ARG A 50 -11.44 -5.03 9.98
CA ARG A 50 -11.68 -5.06 11.43
C ARG A 50 -11.99 -3.69 11.99
N ILE A 51 -11.31 -2.64 11.52
CA ILE A 51 -11.52 -1.25 11.96
C ILE A 51 -12.90 -0.74 11.53
N LEU A 52 -13.28 -0.99 10.28
CA LEU A 52 -14.57 -0.54 9.72
C LEU A 52 -15.74 -1.49 10.01
N ASN A 53 -15.51 -2.63 10.67
CA ASN A 53 -16.47 -3.71 10.89
C ASN A 53 -17.13 -4.24 9.60
N GLN A 54 -16.51 -3.98 8.45
CA GLN A 54 -16.91 -4.50 7.14
C GLN A 54 -15.73 -4.41 6.17
N PRO A 55 -15.60 -5.35 5.20
CA PRO A 55 -14.55 -5.27 4.21
C PRO A 55 -14.75 -4.06 3.29
N PRO A 56 -13.68 -3.29 2.99
CA PRO A 56 -13.76 -2.30 1.93
C PRO A 56 -14.00 -2.98 0.58
N ALA A 57 -14.69 -2.30 -0.33
CA ALA A 57 -14.76 -2.72 -1.73
C ALA A 57 -13.44 -2.32 -2.40
N PHE A 58 -12.52 -3.28 -2.53
CA PHE A 58 -11.19 -3.01 -3.06
C PHE A 58 -11.08 -3.34 -4.55
N GLU A 59 -10.53 -2.40 -5.34
CA GLU A 59 -10.25 -2.54 -6.76
C GLU A 59 -8.73 -2.53 -6.99
N PRO A 60 -8.12 -3.64 -7.44
CA PRO A 60 -6.70 -3.68 -7.78
C PRO A 60 -6.44 -2.93 -9.08
N LEU A 61 -5.58 -1.91 -9.02
CA LEU A 61 -5.22 -1.05 -10.15
C LEU A 61 -3.74 -0.68 -10.09
N PRO A 62 -3.07 -0.50 -11.24
CA PRO A 62 -1.75 0.12 -11.25
C PRO A 62 -1.76 1.47 -10.51
N TRP A 63 -0.75 1.73 -9.67
CA TRP A 63 -0.73 2.85 -8.74
C TRP A 63 -1.13 4.22 -9.33
N PRO A 64 -0.58 4.64 -10.49
CA PRO A 64 -0.99 5.92 -11.10
C PRO A 64 -2.48 5.97 -11.44
N ARG A 65 -3.06 4.83 -11.83
CA ARG A 65 -4.49 4.73 -12.16
C ARG A 65 -5.36 4.79 -10.91
N ALA A 66 -4.94 4.11 -9.83
CA ALA A 66 -5.62 4.16 -8.54
C ALA A 66 -5.70 5.61 -8.01
N LEU A 67 -4.56 6.33 -8.01
CA LEU A 67 -4.50 7.74 -7.62
C LEU A 67 -5.41 8.62 -8.50
N GLN A 68 -5.39 8.43 -9.81
CA GLN A 68 -6.25 9.17 -10.73
C GLN A 68 -7.72 8.95 -10.40
N MET A 69 -8.16 7.70 -10.25
CA MET A 69 -9.56 7.37 -9.97
C MET A 69 -10.03 7.94 -8.62
N ALA A 70 -9.16 7.91 -7.60
CA ALA A 70 -9.46 8.55 -6.32
C ALA A 70 -9.61 10.07 -6.44
N ARG A 71 -8.74 10.75 -7.19
CA ARG A 71 -8.81 12.20 -7.45
C ARG A 71 -10.07 12.59 -8.22
N GLU A 72 -10.48 11.77 -9.16
CA GLU A 72 -11.70 11.97 -9.97
C GLU A 72 -12.99 11.60 -9.19
N GLY A 73 -12.89 10.88 -8.06
CA GLY A 73 -14.04 10.42 -7.26
C GLY A 73 -14.72 9.18 -7.82
N LEU A 74 -14.05 8.44 -8.70
CA LEU A 74 -14.51 7.16 -9.23
C LEU A 74 -14.40 6.04 -8.20
N VAL A 75 -13.45 6.15 -7.27
CA VAL A 75 -13.37 5.42 -6.02
C VAL A 75 -13.28 6.43 -4.87
N ASP A 76 -13.55 5.97 -3.64
CA ASP A 76 -13.56 6.84 -2.48
C ASP A 76 -12.16 7.19 -1.99
N GLY A 77 -11.16 6.35 -2.32
CA GLY A 77 -9.78 6.60 -1.95
C GLY A 77 -8.81 5.50 -2.37
N VAL A 78 -7.59 5.60 -1.87
CA VAL A 78 -6.50 4.63 -2.09
C VAL A 78 -5.88 4.18 -0.75
N VAL A 79 -5.23 3.01 -0.77
CA VAL A 79 -4.50 2.46 0.39
C VAL A 79 -3.01 2.45 0.11
N GLY A 80 -2.21 2.97 1.04
CA GLY A 80 -0.75 2.92 0.95
C GLY A 80 -0.11 4.21 0.41
N ALA A 81 -0.86 5.31 0.32
CA ALA A 81 -0.34 6.59 -0.20
C ALA A 81 0.63 7.26 0.77
N TYR A 82 1.67 7.87 0.23
CA TYR A 82 2.53 8.79 0.97
C TYR A 82 1.94 10.21 0.98
N PRO A 83 2.30 11.04 1.98
CA PRO A 83 1.78 12.41 2.06
C PRO A 83 2.00 13.23 0.78
N GLU A 84 3.17 13.13 0.15
CA GLU A 84 3.51 13.85 -1.07
C GLU A 84 2.74 13.37 -2.32
N GLU A 85 2.26 12.14 -2.33
CA GLU A 85 1.40 11.59 -3.38
C GLU A 85 -0.07 12.01 -3.21
N SER A 86 -0.41 12.47 -2.00
CA SER A 86 -1.77 12.76 -1.55
C SER A 86 -2.16 14.23 -1.65
N GLU A 87 -1.41 15.07 -2.38
CA GLU A 87 -1.63 16.55 -2.42
C GLU A 87 -3.08 16.99 -2.70
N SER A 88 -3.83 16.19 -3.44
CA SER A 88 -5.25 16.47 -3.77
C SER A 88 -6.23 15.53 -3.08
N LEU A 89 -5.76 14.69 -2.16
CA LEU A 89 -6.54 13.75 -1.36
C LEU A 89 -6.46 14.14 0.12
N ALA A 90 -7.43 13.73 0.89
CA ALA A 90 -7.43 13.92 2.33
C ALA A 90 -6.84 12.69 3.02
N ILE A 91 -5.87 12.88 3.92
CA ILE A 91 -5.29 11.83 4.76
C ILE A 91 -5.60 12.10 6.23
N GLY A 92 -5.67 11.04 7.03
CA GLY A 92 -5.79 11.11 8.48
C GLY A 92 -4.46 11.46 9.16
N GLN A 93 -4.44 11.37 10.48
CA GLN A 93 -3.25 11.61 11.31
C GLN A 93 -2.47 10.31 11.56
N GLU A 94 -3.14 9.17 11.49
CA GLU A 94 -2.57 7.87 11.81
C GLU A 94 -2.17 7.13 10.52
N PRO A 95 -0.88 6.80 10.35
CA PRO A 95 -0.47 5.98 9.22
C PRO A 95 -1.05 4.57 9.33
N ILE A 96 -1.46 3.99 8.20
CA ILE A 96 -1.90 2.59 8.18
C ILE A 96 -0.72 1.61 8.29
N GLY A 97 0.47 2.05 7.93
CA GLY A 97 1.69 1.25 8.00
C GLY A 97 2.95 2.07 7.71
N TRP A 98 4.07 1.39 7.68
CA TRP A 98 5.38 1.97 7.36
C TRP A 98 6.10 1.11 6.35
N VAL A 99 6.81 1.76 5.45
CA VAL A 99 7.58 1.18 4.35
C VAL A 99 9.05 1.40 4.58
N THR A 100 9.86 0.38 4.30
CA THR A 100 11.32 0.48 4.28
C THR A 100 11.82 0.13 2.88
N MET A 101 12.16 1.14 2.09
CA MET A 101 12.71 0.94 0.76
C MET A 101 14.15 0.44 0.84
N ARG A 102 14.41 -0.71 0.23
CA ARG A 102 15.74 -1.34 0.15
C ARG A 102 16.18 -1.53 -1.29
N PHE A 103 17.48 -1.38 -1.48
CA PHE A 103 18.15 -1.75 -2.74
C PHE A 103 18.46 -3.23 -2.71
N TYR A 104 18.15 -3.91 -3.80
CA TYR A 104 18.40 -5.32 -3.98
C TYR A 104 19.25 -5.57 -5.20
N THR A 105 20.18 -6.53 -5.08
CA THR A 105 21.03 -7.00 -6.17
C THR A 105 20.98 -8.52 -6.22
N ARG A 106 21.55 -9.11 -7.29
CA ARG A 106 21.82 -10.54 -7.27
C ARG A 106 22.79 -10.89 -6.14
N ALA A 107 22.68 -12.11 -5.64
CA ALA A 107 23.48 -12.57 -4.50
C ALA A 107 24.99 -12.52 -4.75
N ASP A 108 25.43 -12.66 -6.00
CA ASP A 108 26.85 -12.63 -6.41
C ASP A 108 27.43 -11.20 -6.56
N SER A 109 26.61 -10.16 -6.56
CA SER A 109 27.03 -8.76 -6.62
C SER A 109 27.68 -8.32 -5.32
N GLN A 110 28.69 -7.45 -5.39
CA GLN A 110 29.34 -6.82 -4.23
C GLN A 110 28.92 -5.35 -4.05
N TRP A 111 28.09 -4.83 -4.95
CA TRP A 111 27.63 -3.45 -4.90
C TRP A 111 26.79 -3.16 -3.64
N HIS A 112 26.97 -1.97 -3.07
CA HIS A 112 26.18 -1.45 -1.97
C HIS A 112 25.79 0.01 -2.22
N TYR A 113 24.56 0.37 -1.85
CA TYR A 113 24.10 1.74 -1.91
C TYR A 113 24.84 2.62 -0.91
N GLN A 114 25.40 3.74 -1.37
CA GLN A 114 26.14 4.73 -0.57
C GLN A 114 25.69 6.16 -0.89
N GLY A 115 24.44 6.35 -1.31
CA GLY A 115 23.87 7.60 -1.78
C GLY A 115 23.62 7.58 -3.29
N PRO A 116 22.89 8.59 -3.82
CA PRO A 116 22.48 8.61 -5.24
C PRO A 116 23.64 8.44 -6.22
N ALA A 117 24.80 9.06 -5.99
CA ALA A 117 25.96 8.92 -6.86
C ALA A 117 26.48 7.48 -6.99
N SER A 118 26.16 6.59 -6.06
CA SER A 118 26.52 5.17 -6.20
C SER A 118 25.67 4.43 -7.24
N LEU A 119 24.65 5.07 -7.79
CA LEU A 119 23.78 4.55 -8.84
C LEU A 119 24.25 4.92 -10.25
N ASP A 120 25.23 5.82 -10.39
CA ASP A 120 25.64 6.37 -11.69
C ASP A 120 26.11 5.30 -12.69
N ASP A 121 26.71 4.21 -12.20
CA ASP A 121 27.15 3.07 -13.01
C ASP A 121 26.20 1.85 -12.89
N GLN A 122 24.98 2.04 -12.41
CA GLN A 122 24.03 0.96 -12.20
C GLN A 122 22.80 1.10 -13.10
N SER A 123 22.25 -0.04 -13.52
CA SER A 123 20.91 -0.08 -14.11
C SER A 123 19.90 -0.42 -13.02
N ILE A 124 18.97 0.51 -12.76
CA ILE A 124 17.98 0.38 -11.67
C ILE A 124 16.57 0.12 -12.19
N GLY A 125 15.87 -0.83 -11.59
CA GLY A 125 14.44 -1.09 -11.80
C GLY A 125 13.57 -0.37 -10.77
N LEU A 126 12.58 0.36 -11.25
CA LEU A 126 11.66 1.17 -10.45
C LEU A 126 10.20 0.90 -10.86
N ALA A 127 9.25 1.29 -10.01
CA ALA A 127 7.83 1.29 -10.31
C ALA A 127 7.36 2.69 -10.74
N GLN A 128 6.51 2.76 -11.76
CA GLN A 128 5.97 4.01 -12.26
C GLN A 128 5.03 4.65 -11.23
N GLY A 129 5.22 5.94 -11.00
CA GLY A 129 4.39 6.74 -10.12
C GLY A 129 4.71 6.58 -8.62
N TYR A 130 5.69 5.74 -8.27
CA TYR A 130 6.16 5.65 -6.89
C TYR A 130 7.05 6.84 -6.55
N SER A 131 6.90 7.35 -5.32
CA SER A 131 7.85 8.28 -4.71
C SER A 131 8.84 7.49 -3.85
N TYR A 132 10.12 7.76 -4.03
CA TYR A 132 11.22 7.18 -3.26
C TYR A 132 11.84 8.20 -2.29
N GLY A 133 11.23 9.39 -2.18
CA GLY A 133 11.70 10.53 -1.41
C GLY A 133 12.51 11.51 -2.25
N ALA A 134 12.50 12.78 -1.83
CA ALA A 134 12.94 13.91 -2.63
C ALA A 134 14.33 13.73 -3.28
N GLN A 135 15.30 13.18 -2.54
CA GLN A 135 16.66 13.02 -3.04
C GLN A 135 16.76 12.00 -4.17
N LEU A 136 16.10 10.84 -4.02
CA LEU A 136 16.17 9.81 -5.03
C LEU A 136 15.23 10.11 -6.21
N ASP A 137 14.10 10.74 -5.95
CA ASP A 137 13.19 11.20 -7.00
C ASP A 137 13.89 12.23 -7.90
N ALA A 138 14.63 13.19 -7.31
CA ALA A 138 15.41 14.16 -8.09
C ALA A 138 16.53 13.48 -8.90
N TRP A 139 17.23 12.49 -8.34
CA TRP A 139 18.22 11.70 -9.08
C TRP A 139 17.56 10.93 -10.24
N ARG A 140 16.48 10.19 -9.95
CA ARG A 140 15.70 9.46 -10.98
C ARG A 140 15.28 10.40 -12.12
N ASP A 141 14.68 11.54 -11.78
CA ASP A 141 14.12 12.48 -12.76
C ASP A 141 15.19 13.09 -13.65
N SER A 142 16.43 13.26 -13.14
CA SER A 142 17.57 13.73 -13.92
C SER A 142 18.17 12.66 -14.86
N HIS A 143 17.79 11.38 -14.70
CA HIS A 143 18.30 10.24 -15.50
C HIS A 143 17.18 9.51 -16.27
N LEU A 144 15.94 10.03 -16.28
CA LEU A 144 14.81 9.36 -16.95
C LEU A 144 15.00 9.15 -18.44
N ASP A 145 15.79 9.98 -19.10
CA ASP A 145 16.10 9.85 -20.54
C ASP A 145 17.09 8.71 -20.84
N ASP A 146 17.84 8.25 -19.83
CA ASP A 146 18.72 7.08 -19.94
C ASP A 146 17.95 5.79 -19.54
N HIS A 147 17.28 5.21 -20.53
CA HIS A 147 16.49 3.99 -20.35
C HIS A 147 17.33 2.72 -20.10
N GLU A 148 18.63 2.77 -20.27
CA GLU A 148 19.53 1.69 -19.87
C GLU A 148 19.83 1.78 -18.37
N GLN A 149 19.96 2.98 -17.85
CA GLN A 149 20.24 3.22 -16.44
C GLN A 149 18.95 3.21 -15.59
N VAL A 150 17.89 3.94 -15.98
CA VAL A 150 16.64 4.04 -15.21
C VAL A 150 15.51 3.34 -15.96
N GLN A 151 15.12 2.18 -15.47
CA GLN A 151 14.10 1.34 -16.07
C GLN A 151 12.82 1.33 -15.24
N VAL A 152 11.89 2.22 -15.59
CA VAL A 152 10.60 2.37 -14.89
C VAL A 152 9.58 1.44 -15.52
N LEU A 153 9.00 0.54 -14.73
CA LEU A 153 7.94 -0.37 -15.16
C LEU A 153 6.57 0.11 -14.68
N SER A 154 5.56 -0.12 -15.53
CA SER A 154 4.15 0.14 -15.25
C SER A 154 3.28 -1.08 -15.55
N GLY A 155 2.02 -1.03 -15.11
CA GLY A 155 1.04 -2.09 -15.34
C GLY A 155 1.06 -3.12 -14.23
N GLU A 156 0.68 -4.36 -14.54
CA GLU A 156 0.55 -5.44 -13.57
C GLU A 156 1.88 -6.11 -13.25
N ARG A 157 1.99 -6.70 -12.06
CA ARG A 157 3.12 -7.53 -11.60
C ARG A 157 4.49 -6.84 -11.76
N VAL A 158 4.58 -5.56 -11.41
CA VAL A 158 5.80 -4.76 -11.54
C VAL A 158 6.95 -5.37 -10.75
N LEU A 159 6.72 -5.77 -9.50
CA LEU A 159 7.74 -6.43 -8.67
C LEU A 159 8.28 -7.70 -9.31
N GLU A 160 7.39 -8.62 -9.74
CA GLU A 160 7.78 -9.87 -10.40
C GLU A 160 8.67 -9.62 -11.61
N ARG A 161 8.23 -8.70 -12.47
CA ARG A 161 8.97 -8.35 -13.70
C ARG A 161 10.33 -7.73 -13.40
N ASN A 162 10.43 -6.88 -12.38
CA ASN A 162 11.69 -6.30 -11.93
C ASN A 162 12.63 -7.35 -11.32
N ILE A 163 12.11 -8.27 -10.49
CA ILE A 163 12.92 -9.39 -9.97
C ILE A 163 13.42 -10.29 -11.10
N GLN A 164 12.58 -10.60 -12.08
CA GLN A 164 13.02 -11.38 -13.26
C GLN A 164 14.13 -10.64 -14.05
N LYS A 165 14.00 -9.31 -14.25
CA LYS A 165 15.04 -8.51 -14.90
C LYS A 165 16.35 -8.54 -14.11
N LEU A 166 16.27 -8.44 -12.77
CA LEU A 166 17.42 -8.51 -11.88
C LEU A 166 18.14 -9.86 -11.99
N LEU A 167 17.40 -10.96 -11.92
CA LEU A 167 17.95 -12.31 -12.03
C LEU A 167 18.57 -12.59 -13.41
N LEU A 168 18.00 -12.01 -14.48
CA LEU A 168 18.52 -12.11 -15.83
C LEU A 168 19.66 -11.12 -16.12
N GLY A 169 20.03 -10.27 -15.16
CA GLY A 169 21.07 -9.25 -15.34
C GLY A 169 20.69 -8.11 -16.29
N ARG A 170 19.38 -7.89 -16.53
CA ARG A 170 18.88 -6.77 -17.34
C ARG A 170 18.79 -5.47 -16.56
N ILE A 171 18.79 -5.56 -15.25
CA ILE A 171 19.06 -4.50 -14.29
C ILE A 171 20.05 -5.04 -13.26
N SER A 172 20.88 -4.17 -12.68
CA SER A 172 21.83 -4.54 -11.65
C SER A 172 21.30 -4.28 -10.25
N VAL A 173 20.33 -3.38 -10.14
CA VAL A 173 19.71 -2.95 -8.85
C VAL A 173 18.19 -2.89 -8.99
N LEU A 174 17.48 -3.33 -7.98
CA LEU A 174 16.06 -3.10 -7.78
C LEU A 174 15.89 -2.27 -6.51
N LEU A 175 15.05 -1.24 -6.53
CA LEU A 175 14.61 -0.52 -5.34
C LEU A 175 13.15 -0.80 -5.09
N GLU A 176 12.84 -1.38 -3.92
CA GLU A 176 11.48 -1.75 -3.56
C GLU A 176 11.32 -1.91 -2.04
N ASP A 177 10.09 -1.96 -1.54
CA ASP A 177 9.82 -2.23 -0.14
C ASP A 177 10.33 -3.59 0.31
N SER A 178 10.91 -3.62 1.51
CA SER A 178 11.55 -4.82 2.02
C SER A 178 10.57 -5.96 2.27
N GLN A 179 9.37 -5.67 2.75
CA GLN A 179 8.40 -6.72 3.08
C GLN A 179 7.86 -7.42 1.85
N ILE A 180 7.59 -6.67 0.77
CA ILE A 180 7.11 -7.28 -0.48
C ILE A 180 8.19 -8.09 -1.17
N VAL A 181 9.43 -7.59 -1.23
CA VAL A 181 10.52 -8.37 -1.83
C VAL A 181 10.77 -9.63 -1.04
N GLU A 182 10.92 -9.55 0.28
CA GLU A 182 11.17 -10.72 1.13
C GLU A 182 10.03 -11.74 1.05
N HIS A 183 8.77 -11.28 1.07
CA HIS A 183 7.59 -12.14 0.89
C HIS A 183 7.62 -12.84 -0.48
N TYR A 184 7.88 -12.09 -1.56
CA TYR A 184 7.95 -12.64 -2.91
C TYR A 184 9.08 -13.67 -3.04
N LEU A 185 10.30 -13.34 -2.59
CA LEU A 185 11.46 -14.23 -2.66
C LEU A 185 11.23 -15.52 -1.87
N HIS A 186 10.63 -15.43 -0.68
CA HIS A 186 10.29 -16.60 0.12
C HIS A 186 9.25 -17.49 -0.58
N ARG A 187 8.16 -16.90 -1.04
CA ARG A 187 7.07 -17.61 -1.73
C ARG A 187 7.54 -18.34 -2.99
N HIS A 188 8.47 -17.74 -3.73
CA HIS A 188 9.00 -18.30 -5.00
C HIS A 188 10.32 -19.08 -4.82
N ARG A 189 10.82 -19.27 -3.57
CA ARG A 189 12.06 -19.98 -3.26
C ARG A 189 13.30 -19.33 -3.90
N LEU A 190 13.34 -18.01 -3.95
CA LEU A 190 14.40 -17.20 -4.56
C LEU A 190 15.31 -16.51 -3.52
N SER A 191 15.10 -16.71 -2.21
CA SER A 191 15.78 -15.99 -1.12
C SER A 191 17.32 -16.06 -1.19
N GLY A 192 17.90 -17.10 -1.79
CA GLY A 192 19.36 -17.23 -1.96
C GLY A 192 19.92 -16.60 -3.24
N GLN A 193 19.07 -16.06 -4.13
CA GLN A 193 19.50 -15.51 -5.41
C GLN A 193 19.55 -13.98 -5.42
N VAL A 194 18.91 -13.33 -4.45
CA VAL A 194 18.82 -11.89 -4.30
C VAL A 194 19.24 -11.53 -2.89
N ARG A 195 19.96 -10.42 -2.73
CA ARG A 195 20.35 -9.89 -1.43
C ARG A 195 20.02 -8.42 -1.29
N ALA A 196 19.80 -7.96 -0.07
CA ALA A 196 19.76 -6.53 0.23
C ALA A 196 21.16 -5.91 0.09
N ALA A 197 21.23 -4.74 -0.51
CA ALA A 197 22.45 -4.01 -0.82
C ALA A 197 22.42 -2.56 -0.29
N GLY A 198 21.64 -2.31 0.74
CA GLY A 198 21.43 -1.01 1.36
C GLY A 198 19.97 -0.62 1.41
N GLN A 199 19.68 0.50 2.04
CA GLN A 199 18.31 1.01 2.17
C GLN A 199 18.30 2.52 2.17
N LEU A 200 17.14 3.11 1.89
CA LEU A 200 16.89 4.51 2.16
C LEU A 200 16.80 4.75 3.68
N ALA A 201 17.23 5.93 4.12
CA ALA A 201 17.45 6.19 5.55
C ALA A 201 16.18 6.07 6.41
N ASP A 202 15.03 6.45 5.87
CA ASP A 202 13.82 6.64 6.66
C ASP A 202 12.77 5.57 6.38
N LYS A 203 12.17 5.05 7.45
CA LYS A 203 10.86 4.39 7.36
C LYS A 203 9.82 5.46 7.01
N ARG A 204 9.08 5.23 5.94
CA ARG A 204 8.09 6.19 5.46
C ARG A 204 6.68 5.77 5.87
N PRO A 205 5.91 6.65 6.51
CA PRO A 205 4.52 6.37 6.85
C PRO A 205 3.68 6.35 5.57
N MET A 206 2.75 5.40 5.50
CA MET A 206 1.74 5.33 4.45
C MET A 206 0.34 5.42 5.04
N TYR A 207 -0.60 5.95 4.26
CA TYR A 207 -1.93 6.33 4.71
C TYR A 207 -3.03 5.75 3.82
N VAL A 208 -4.24 5.70 4.35
CA VAL A 208 -5.45 5.70 3.52
C VAL A 208 -5.70 7.15 3.13
N ALA A 209 -5.77 7.40 1.83
CA ALA A 209 -6.04 8.74 1.29
C ALA A 209 -7.39 8.75 0.59
N LEU A 210 -8.29 9.63 1.03
CA LEU A 210 -9.68 9.71 0.58
C LEU A 210 -9.91 10.93 -0.32
N ASN A 211 -10.85 10.82 -1.24
CA ASN A 211 -11.29 11.96 -2.03
C ASN A 211 -11.92 13.02 -1.11
N PRO A 212 -11.45 14.29 -1.12
CA PRO A 212 -11.96 15.32 -0.21
C PRO A 212 -13.43 15.70 -0.49
N ARG A 213 -13.99 15.28 -1.66
CA ARG A 213 -15.39 15.48 -2.00
C ARG A 213 -16.29 14.34 -1.53
N LEU A 214 -15.74 13.29 -0.95
CA LEU A 214 -16.51 12.21 -0.34
C LEU A 214 -17.38 12.79 0.78
N GLU A 215 -18.67 12.44 0.78
CA GLU A 215 -19.55 12.79 1.88
C GLU A 215 -18.99 12.22 3.20
N SER A 216 -19.00 13.06 4.24
CA SER A 216 -18.46 12.69 5.57
C SER A 216 -16.97 12.28 5.56
N VAL A 217 -16.14 12.82 4.65
CA VAL A 217 -14.70 12.47 4.56
C VAL A 217 -13.97 12.68 5.89
N LYS A 218 -14.32 13.74 6.64
CA LYS A 218 -13.68 14.03 7.94
C LYS A 218 -14.04 12.99 8.99
N GLU A 219 -15.30 12.60 9.03
CA GLU A 219 -15.82 11.56 9.92
C GLU A 219 -15.19 10.20 9.58
N ARG A 220 -15.06 9.88 8.29
CA ARG A 220 -14.40 8.65 7.85
C ARG A 220 -12.92 8.62 8.22
N LEU A 221 -12.19 9.74 8.04
CA LEU A 221 -10.79 9.82 8.45
C LEU A 221 -10.65 9.73 9.97
N ALA A 222 -11.54 10.35 10.74
CA ALA A 222 -11.53 10.25 12.20
C ALA A 222 -11.81 8.80 12.66
N GLU A 223 -12.76 8.09 12.04
CA GLU A 223 -13.05 6.68 12.30
C GLU A 223 -11.81 5.80 12.03
N LEU A 224 -11.12 6.03 10.91
CA LEU A 224 -9.89 5.33 10.57
C LEU A 224 -8.77 5.62 11.58
N ASP A 225 -8.56 6.89 11.93
CA ASP A 225 -7.54 7.30 12.91
C ASP A 225 -7.78 6.67 14.28
N ASP A 226 -9.02 6.71 14.78
CA ASP A 226 -9.39 6.12 16.06
C ASP A 226 -9.19 4.60 16.05
N GLY A 227 -9.66 3.95 15.01
CA GLY A 227 -9.50 2.51 14.81
C GLY A 227 -8.03 2.09 14.71
N LEU A 228 -7.20 2.81 13.94
CA LEU A 228 -5.77 2.53 13.80
C LEU A 228 -5.03 2.71 15.13
N ARG A 229 -5.35 3.75 15.92
CA ARG A 229 -4.82 3.93 17.28
C ARG A 229 -5.16 2.77 18.20
N GLU A 230 -6.43 2.36 18.19
CA GLU A 230 -6.88 1.24 18.99
C GLU A 230 -6.24 -0.07 18.57
N PHE A 231 -6.15 -0.31 17.26
CA PHE A 231 -5.53 -1.50 16.68
C PHE A 231 -4.06 -1.65 17.10
N ARG A 232 -3.31 -0.51 17.16
CA ARG A 232 -1.93 -0.49 17.67
C ARG A 232 -1.87 -0.71 19.17
N ARG A 233 -2.69 0.00 19.94
CA ARG A 233 -2.71 -0.11 21.40
C ARG A 233 -2.98 -1.54 21.87
N ASN A 234 -3.84 -2.26 21.15
CA ASN A 234 -4.23 -3.64 21.45
C ASN A 234 -3.28 -4.67 20.79
N GLU A 235 -2.17 -4.23 20.21
CA GLU A 235 -1.17 -5.05 19.53
C GLU A 235 -1.73 -5.99 18.43
N GLN A 236 -2.85 -5.64 17.83
CA GLN A 236 -3.54 -6.48 16.83
C GLN A 236 -2.75 -6.65 15.53
N TRP A 237 -1.78 -5.74 15.25
CA TRP A 237 -0.90 -5.85 14.10
C TRP A 237 -0.01 -7.08 14.15
N LYS A 238 0.52 -7.42 15.33
CA LYS A 238 1.47 -8.52 15.48
C LYS A 238 0.94 -9.85 14.95
N PRO A 239 -0.19 -10.40 15.46
CA PRO A 239 -0.72 -11.66 14.97
C PRO A 239 -1.16 -11.58 13.50
N LEU A 240 -1.62 -10.39 13.06
CA LEU A 240 -2.03 -10.19 11.69
C LEU A 240 -0.84 -10.30 10.73
N MET A 241 0.22 -9.53 10.96
CA MET A 241 1.45 -9.56 10.15
C MET A 241 2.11 -10.94 10.15
N GLN A 242 2.19 -11.60 11.32
CA GLN A 242 2.70 -12.97 11.45
C GLN A 242 1.91 -13.97 10.59
N GLY A 243 0.59 -13.80 10.49
CA GLY A 243 -0.28 -14.60 9.61
C GLY A 243 0.11 -14.52 8.14
N TYR A 244 0.81 -13.45 7.74
CA TYR A 244 1.34 -13.24 6.39
C TYR A 244 2.85 -13.54 6.29
N GLY A 245 3.47 -14.06 7.34
CA GLY A 245 4.90 -14.34 7.36
C GLY A 245 5.79 -13.10 7.43
N VAL A 246 5.22 -11.96 7.85
CA VAL A 246 5.94 -10.70 8.02
C VAL A 246 6.55 -10.65 9.42
N ALA A 247 7.86 -10.35 9.49
CA ALA A 247 8.53 -10.14 10.77
C ALA A 247 7.98 -8.87 11.45
N VAL A 248 7.67 -8.99 12.73
CA VAL A 248 7.27 -7.86 13.56
C VAL A 248 8.49 -7.41 14.33
N GLU A 249 9.04 -6.25 13.99
CA GLU A 249 10.11 -5.58 14.73
C GLU A 249 9.57 -4.85 15.97
#